data_3b3e41d4012325368c1ad6a34aa1e9a3
#
_entry.id   3b3e41d4012325368c1ad6a34aa1e9a3
#
_cell.length_a   1.000
_cell.length_b   1.000
_cell.length_c   1.000
_cell.angle_alpha   90.00
_cell.angle_beta   90.00
_cell.angle_gamma   90.00
#
_symmetry.space_group_name_H-M   'P 1'
#
loop_
_entity.id
_entity.type
_entity.pdbx_description
1 polymer ?
#
loop_
_entity_poly.entity_id
_entity_poly.type
_entity_poly.pdbx_seq_one_letter_code
_entity_poly.pdbx_strand_id
1 'polypeptide(L)' 'MAYFIGKRNFYDEDEWEIHERCNSYIDAKKKLKEYKTQDYLNKLSSIRPWCILDIYGGKILVIK' A
#
# COMPACT_ATOMS: atom_id res chain seq x y z
N MET A 1 -16.93 0.66 0.90
CA MET A 1 -15.71 -0.01 0.41
C MET A 1 -14.51 0.54 1.10
N ALA A 2 -13.60 -0.32 1.51
CA ALA A 2 -12.36 0.11 2.14
C ALA A 2 -11.17 -0.16 1.22
N TYR A 3 -10.23 0.76 1.23
CA TYR A 3 -8.97 0.63 0.52
C TYR A 3 -7.84 0.59 1.53
N PHE A 4 -6.78 -0.10 1.19
CA PHE A 4 -5.66 -0.28 2.11
C PHE A 4 -4.36 0.17 1.44
N ILE A 5 -3.49 0.76 2.24
CA ILE A 5 -2.14 1.09 1.80
C ILE A 5 -1.22 0.01 2.35
N GLY A 6 -0.48 -0.61 1.47
CA GLY A 6 0.43 -1.66 1.86
C GLY A 6 1.53 -1.88 0.84
N LYS A 7 2.41 -2.79 1.19
CA LYS A 7 3.51 -3.20 0.31
C LYS A 7 3.75 -4.69 0.48
N ARG A 8 4.39 -5.32 -0.50
CA ARG A 8 4.75 -6.71 -0.40
C ARG A 8 5.77 -6.92 0.72
N ASN A 9 5.64 -8.04 1.41
CA ASN A 9 6.57 -8.40 2.46
C ASN A 9 7.97 -8.59 1.88
N PHE A 10 8.98 -8.14 2.61
CA PHE A 10 10.37 -8.24 2.15
C PHE A 10 10.83 -9.70 2.03
N TYR A 11 10.38 -10.54 2.94
CA TYR A 11 10.80 -11.94 3.01
C TYR A 11 9.90 -12.89 2.21
N ASP A 12 8.65 -12.49 1.96
CA ASP A 12 7.68 -13.34 1.27
C ASP A 12 6.83 -12.47 0.33
N GLU A 13 7.05 -12.64 -0.98
CA GLU A 13 6.36 -11.85 -2.00
C GLU A 13 4.87 -12.15 -2.08
N ASP A 14 4.42 -13.28 -1.55
CA ASP A 14 3.01 -13.63 -1.55
C ASP A 14 2.25 -12.98 -0.39
N GLU A 15 2.97 -12.43 0.57
CA GLU A 15 2.37 -11.73 1.70
C GLU A 15 2.44 -10.22 1.53
N TRP A 16 1.43 -9.54 2.10
CA TRP A 16 1.34 -8.10 2.07
C TRP A 16 1.43 -7.54 3.49
N GLU A 17 2.18 -6.45 3.62
CA GLU A 17 2.18 -5.66 4.86
C GLU A 17 1.15 -4.55 4.70
N ILE A 18 0.08 -4.61 5.49
CA ILE A 18 -0.98 -3.59 5.47
C ILE A 18 -0.67 -2.55 6.52
N HIS A 19 -0.55 -1.31 6.11
CA HIS A 19 -0.17 -0.22 7.01
C HIS A 19 -1.32 0.71 7.38
N GLU A 20 -2.25 0.92 6.46
CA GLU A 20 -3.32 1.86 6.73
C GLU A 20 -4.58 1.49 5.97
N ARG A 21 -5.72 1.78 6.57
CA ARG A 21 -7.03 1.62 5.95
C ARG A 21 -7.58 3.00 5.58
N CYS A 22 -8.10 3.11 4.36
CA CYS A 22 -8.71 4.34 3.87
C CYS A 22 -10.17 4.07 3.50
N ASN A 23 -11.03 5.06 3.73
CA ASN A 23 -12.46 4.90 3.49
C ASN A 23 -12.88 5.17 2.04
N SER A 24 -12.02 5.82 1.27
CA SER A 24 -12.31 6.12 -0.14
C SER A 24 -11.06 5.99 -0.98
N TYR A 25 -11.24 5.85 -2.28
CA TYR A 25 -10.13 5.78 -3.22
C TYR A 25 -9.34 7.09 -3.25
N ILE A 26 -10.03 8.23 -3.12
CA ILE A 26 -9.37 9.54 -3.10
C ILE A 26 -8.44 9.64 -1.89
N ASP A 27 -8.91 9.21 -0.72
CA ASP A 27 -8.09 9.20 0.49
C ASP A 27 -6.91 8.25 0.34
N ALA A 28 -7.12 7.09 -0.25
CA ALA A 28 -6.06 6.13 -0.49
C ALA A 28 -4.98 6.70 -1.41
N LYS A 29 -5.36 7.42 -2.46
CA LYS A 29 -4.41 8.07 -3.36
C LYS A 29 -3.57 9.11 -2.63
N LYS A 30 -4.19 9.91 -1.77
CA LYS A 30 -3.47 10.91 -0.97
C LYS A 30 -2.47 10.25 -0.04
N LYS A 31 -2.89 9.19 0.65
CA LYS A 31 -2.03 8.46 1.57
C LYS A 31 -0.89 7.76 0.84
N LEU A 32 -1.17 7.18 -0.32
CA LEU A 32 -0.14 6.56 -1.12
C LEU A 32 0.97 7.56 -1.48
N LYS A 33 0.59 8.76 -1.85
CA LYS A 33 1.54 9.83 -2.16
C LYS A 33 2.38 10.18 -0.93
N GLU A 34 1.76 10.26 0.24
CA GLU A 34 2.47 10.55 1.49
C GLU A 34 3.50 9.46 1.81
N TYR A 35 3.13 8.19 1.69
CA TYR A 35 4.05 7.09 1.96
C TYR A 35 5.24 7.10 0.98
N LYS A 36 4.97 7.34 -0.29
CA LYS A 36 6.03 7.42 -1.29
C LYS A 36 6.96 8.59 -1.04
N THR A 37 6.43 9.72 -0.62
CA THR A 37 7.20 10.90 -0.28
C THR A 37 8.09 10.65 0.93
N GLN A 38 7.58 9.98 1.96
CA GLN A 38 8.35 9.64 3.14
C GLN A 38 9.52 8.72 2.80
N ASP A 39 9.29 7.70 1.97
CA ASP A 39 10.36 6.82 1.53
C ASP A 39 11.45 7.60 0.80
N TYR A 40 11.06 8.51 -0.07
CA TYR A 40 12.00 9.34 -0.80
C TYR A 40 12.82 10.23 0.13
N LEU A 41 12.15 10.91 1.09
CA LEU A 41 12.81 11.79 2.04
C LEU A 41 13.77 11.05 2.96
N ASN A 42 13.44 9.83 3.32
CA ASN A 42 14.26 8.99 4.17
C ASN A 42 15.32 8.21 3.40
N LYS A 43 15.39 8.41 2.08
CA LYS A 43 16.31 7.70 1.18
C LYS A 43 16.15 6.19 1.25
N LEU A 44 14.95 5.75 1.61
CA LEU A 44 14.61 4.33 1.60
C LEU A 44 14.08 4.01 0.21
N SER A 45 14.98 3.75 -0.73
CA SER A 45 14.54 3.30 -2.04
C SER A 45 13.90 1.93 -1.85
N SER A 46 12.60 1.89 -1.95
CA SER A 46 11.86 0.67 -1.71
C SER A 46 11.98 -0.25 -2.91
N ILE A 47 12.55 -1.44 -2.67
CA ILE A 47 12.50 -2.53 -3.63
C ILE A 47 11.05 -2.98 -3.78
N ARG A 48 10.22 -2.68 -2.78
CA ARG A 48 8.80 -3.04 -2.73
C ARG A 48 7.98 -1.76 -2.67
N PRO A 49 7.40 -1.32 -3.78
CA PRO A 49 6.66 -0.06 -3.81
C PRO A 49 5.36 -0.15 -3.02
N TRP A 50 4.95 0.98 -2.47
CA TRP A 50 3.65 1.10 -1.83
C TRP A 50 2.55 0.96 -2.87
N CYS A 51 1.47 0.30 -2.48
CA CYS A 51 0.34 0.03 -3.36
C CYS A 51 -0.97 0.34 -2.66
N ILE A 52 -1.99 0.63 -3.46
CA ILE A 52 -3.37 0.68 -2.98
C ILE A 52 -3.97 -0.71 -3.20
N LEU A 53 -4.53 -1.27 -2.15
CA LEU A 53 -5.04 -2.63 -2.15
C LEU A 53 -6.53 -2.64 -1.81
N ASP A 54 -7.23 -3.59 -2.40
CA ASP A 54 -8.59 -3.94 -2.03
C ASP A 54 -8.60 -5.39 -1.55
N ILE A 55 -9.30 -5.65 -0.46
CA ILE A 55 -9.43 -7.01 0.06
C ILE A 55 -10.86 -7.45 -0.20
N TYR A 56 -11.02 -8.45 -1.05
CA TYR A 56 -12.32 -8.97 -1.45
C TYR A 56 -12.32 -10.49 -1.35
N GLY A 57 -13.26 -11.01 -0.56
CA GLY A 57 -13.42 -12.45 -0.41
C GLY A 57 -12.17 -13.17 0.05
N GLY A 58 -11.36 -12.54 0.91
CA GLY A 58 -10.10 -13.09 1.38
C GLY A 58 -8.94 -12.95 0.42
N LYS A 59 -9.16 -12.32 -0.72
CA LYS A 59 -8.12 -12.06 -1.71
C LYS A 59 -7.70 -10.62 -1.69
N ILE A 60 -6.41 -10.37 -1.86
CA ILE A 60 -5.86 -9.03 -1.94
C ILE A 60 -5.66 -8.67 -3.40
N LEU A 61 -6.29 -7.57 -3.83
CA LEU A 61 -6.20 -7.09 -5.20
C LEU A 61 -5.42 -5.78 -5.22
N VAL A 62 -4.42 -5.70 -6.08
CA VAL A 62 -3.66 -4.48 -6.29
C VAL A 62 -4.45 -3.57 -7.23
N ILE A 63 -4.80 -2.38 -6.75
CA ILE A 63 -5.52 -1.41 -7.56
C ILE A 63 -4.54 -0.47 -8.24
N LYS A 64 -3.51 -0.07 -7.52
CA LYS A 64 -2.56 0.87 -8.08
C LYS A 64 -1.14 0.77 -7.51
#